data_aaa9c761d0f5170479ad57ab45a9a0e4
#
_entry.id   aaa9c761d0f5170479ad57ab45a9a0e4
#
_cell.length_a   1.000
_cell.length_b   1.000
_cell.length_c   1.000
_cell.angle_alpha   90.00
_cell.angle_beta   90.00
_cell.angle_gamma   90.00
#
_symmetry.space_group_name_H-M   'P 1'
#
loop_
_entity.id
_entity.type
_entity.pdbx_description
1 polymer ?
#
loop_
_entity_poly.entity_id
_entity_poly.type
_entity_poly.pdbx_seq_one_letter_code
_entity_poly.pdbx_strand_id
1 'polypeptide(L)'
;SSAASDVYKRQGKVMRADRFAPVELLVRQAGDQPAGPKISIVVPLYNTPLDFLEELLDSVVNQTYRNWELCCVDAGTAPGVGEMVQQRAAVDPRIRYRKLEKNELIPGNTNKGIEMATGDFIALLDHDDILHPCALWYAAKAIAEQGADFVYTDEATFEGKVENVVLYHFKPDFMLDNLRSNNYICHLTLFSRRLMDAAGGPERMEYNGSQDYELFLRLTETARKIVHIPHALYYWRSSPGSTASDISAKTYCIDAGIAALKAHYARCGVAVDDVSLIPGTPGYYKTDYTIDHPGRVSILIPTCDHIRDLETCVESIYARTTYPDFEIILIENNSKAPETFRAYERMQKEHPDTLKVVTWEGKGFNYSALNNFGEKFATGEYLLLLNNDTEVITAAWLEEMVMYAQQKRVGCVCLLYTSPS
;
A
#
# COMPACT_ATOMS: atom_id res chain seq x y z
N SER A 1 -18.32 -4.51 14.34
CA SER A 1 -17.94 -3.09 14.58
C SER A 1 -17.21 -2.88 15.90
N SER A 2 -17.53 -3.58 17.01
CA SER A 2 -16.81 -3.45 18.29
C SER A 2 -15.39 -4.02 18.23
N ALA A 3 -15.16 -5.14 17.56
CA ALA A 3 -13.86 -5.80 17.48
C ALA A 3 -12.80 -4.96 16.73
N ALA A 4 -13.16 -4.32 15.61
CA ALA A 4 -12.24 -3.42 14.91
C ALA A 4 -11.90 -2.18 15.74
N SER A 5 -12.90 -1.57 16.41
CA SER A 5 -12.69 -0.45 17.34
C SER A 5 -11.80 -0.84 18.52
N ASP A 6 -11.90 -2.07 19.03
CA ASP A 6 -11.07 -2.56 20.13
C ASP A 6 -9.64 -2.90 19.70
N VAL A 7 -9.46 -3.37 18.44
CA VAL A 7 -8.13 -3.53 17.84
C VAL A 7 -7.46 -2.17 17.68
N TYR A 8 -8.15 -1.17 17.12
CA TYR A 8 -7.63 0.20 17.01
C TYR A 8 -7.31 0.81 18.38
N LYS A 9 -8.16 0.60 19.40
CA LYS A 9 -7.91 1.09 20.77
C LYS A 9 -6.76 0.34 21.45
N ARG A 10 -6.58 -0.95 21.20
CA ARG A 10 -5.44 -1.73 21.71
C ARG A 10 -4.15 -1.34 21.03
N GLN A 11 -4.14 -1.19 19.70
CA GLN A 11 -3.00 -0.68 18.95
C GLN A 11 -2.62 0.73 19.41
N GLY A 12 -3.57 1.65 19.53
CA GLY A 12 -3.32 2.99 20.06
C GLY A 12 -2.82 3.03 21.51
N LYS A 13 -3.17 2.03 22.37
CA LYS A 13 -2.61 1.92 23.73
C LYS A 13 -1.20 1.34 23.73
N VAL A 14 -0.93 0.31 22.92
CA VAL A 14 0.40 -0.27 22.76
C VAL A 14 1.35 0.78 22.20
N MET A 15 0.94 1.53 21.18
CA MET A 15 1.79 2.54 20.53
C MET A 15 1.98 3.83 21.36
N ARG A 16 1.03 4.22 22.23
CA ARG A 16 1.28 5.30 23.19
C ARG A 16 2.32 4.92 24.25
N ALA A 17 2.47 3.63 24.56
CA ALA A 17 3.52 3.14 25.44
C ALA A 17 4.89 3.01 24.73
N ASP A 18 4.92 2.75 23.41
CA ASP A 18 6.15 2.68 22.62
C ASP A 18 6.67 4.03 22.13
N ARG A 19 5.94 5.11 22.35
CA ARG A 19 6.31 6.49 21.94
C ARG A 19 7.64 6.97 22.48
N PHE A 20 7.99 6.46 23.68
CA PHE A 20 9.31 6.56 24.29
C PHE A 20 9.66 5.16 24.72
N ALA A 21 10.54 4.52 23.97
CA ALA A 21 11.03 3.21 24.38
C ALA A 21 11.47 3.31 25.84
N PRO A 22 10.91 2.47 26.75
CA PRO A 22 11.30 2.49 28.14
C PRO A 22 12.83 2.40 28.25
N VAL A 23 13.43 3.14 29.16
CA VAL A 23 14.90 3.12 29.33
C VAL A 23 15.42 1.70 29.47
N GLU A 24 14.66 0.83 30.12
CA GLU A 24 14.99 -0.60 30.28
C GLU A 24 15.04 -1.32 28.92
N LEU A 25 14.17 -0.99 27.96
CA LEU A 25 14.20 -1.55 26.62
C LEU A 25 15.44 -1.08 25.86
N LEU A 26 15.76 0.21 25.91
CA LEU A 26 16.96 0.77 25.28
C LEU A 26 18.24 0.14 25.85
N VAL A 27 18.33 0.00 27.17
CA VAL A 27 19.46 -0.64 27.86
C VAL A 27 19.57 -2.11 27.45
N ARG A 28 18.46 -2.85 27.45
CA ARG A 28 18.42 -4.24 27.03
C ARG A 28 18.87 -4.41 25.59
N GLN A 29 18.35 -3.64 24.65
CA GLN A 29 18.72 -3.72 23.25
C GLN A 29 20.17 -3.30 22.99
N ALA A 30 20.67 -2.31 23.72
CA ALA A 30 22.09 -1.92 23.65
C ALA A 30 23.04 -3.04 24.16
N GLY A 31 22.58 -3.90 25.07
CA GLY A 31 23.28 -5.05 25.56
C GLY A 31 23.09 -6.34 24.73
N ASP A 32 21.91 -6.49 24.12
CA ASP A 32 21.54 -7.67 23.31
C ASP A 32 21.55 -7.27 21.81
N GLN A 33 22.75 -7.32 21.23
CA GLN A 33 22.94 -6.97 19.81
C GLN A 33 22.60 -8.17 18.92
N PRO A 34 21.60 -8.07 18.01
CA PRO A 34 21.38 -9.14 17.04
C PRO A 34 22.61 -9.34 16.16
N ALA A 35 22.88 -10.59 15.77
CA ALA A 35 23.93 -10.93 14.81
C ALA A 35 23.52 -10.48 13.39
N GLY A 36 23.32 -9.18 13.22
CA GLY A 36 22.83 -8.57 12.01
C GLY A 36 23.92 -7.94 11.14
N PRO A 37 23.55 -7.56 9.90
CA PRO A 37 24.47 -6.99 8.92
C PRO A 37 24.86 -5.55 9.29
N LYS A 38 25.91 -5.03 8.65
CA LYS A 38 26.16 -3.59 8.65
C LYS A 38 25.09 -2.88 7.84
N ILE A 39 24.47 -1.84 8.43
CA ILE A 39 23.44 -1.02 7.80
C ILE A 39 24.02 0.33 7.45
N SER A 40 23.97 0.71 6.17
CA SER A 40 24.32 2.05 5.70
C SER A 40 23.08 2.90 5.60
N ILE A 41 22.98 3.94 6.42
CA ILE A 41 21.92 4.94 6.36
C ILE A 41 22.38 6.01 5.36
N VAL A 42 21.59 6.24 4.32
CA VAL A 42 21.87 7.21 3.25
C VAL A 42 20.98 8.42 3.42
N VAL A 43 21.58 9.60 3.53
CA VAL A 43 20.87 10.88 3.70
C VAL A 43 21.35 11.89 2.66
N PRO A 44 20.51 12.20 1.65
CA PRO A 44 20.77 13.31 0.74
C PRO A 44 20.41 14.64 1.42
N LEU A 45 21.38 15.52 1.63
CA LEU A 45 21.21 16.84 2.24
C LEU A 45 21.06 17.92 1.15
N TYR A 46 20.05 18.78 1.30
CA TYR A 46 19.88 19.93 0.42
C TYR A 46 19.29 21.11 1.19
N ASN A 47 20.15 22.08 1.54
CA ASN A 47 19.78 23.26 2.30
C ASN A 47 19.03 22.94 3.59
N THR A 48 19.39 21.85 4.25
CA THR A 48 18.73 21.34 5.47
C THR A 48 18.82 22.40 6.59
N PRO A 49 17.70 22.74 7.26
CA PRO A 49 17.75 23.55 8.47
C PRO A 49 18.64 22.90 9.54
N LEU A 50 19.48 23.71 10.20
CA LEU A 50 20.49 23.16 11.12
C LEU A 50 19.89 22.45 12.34
N ASP A 51 18.75 22.93 12.82
CA ASP A 51 17.98 22.28 13.90
C ASP A 51 17.46 20.91 13.49
N PHE A 52 16.93 20.76 12.27
CA PHE A 52 16.49 19.47 11.75
C PHE A 52 17.69 18.50 11.53
N LEU A 53 18.78 19.01 11.02
CA LEU A 53 20.00 18.23 10.83
C LEU A 53 20.55 17.73 12.18
N GLU A 54 20.54 18.56 13.23
CA GLU A 54 20.98 18.19 14.57
C GLU A 54 20.11 17.05 15.12
N GLU A 55 18.77 17.19 15.05
CA GLU A 55 17.84 16.17 15.50
C GLU A 55 17.99 14.85 14.73
N LEU A 56 18.19 14.91 13.41
CA LEU A 56 18.48 13.73 12.58
C LEU A 56 19.75 13.02 13.04
N LEU A 57 20.87 13.76 13.15
CA LEU A 57 22.16 13.20 13.55
C LEU A 57 22.09 12.57 14.94
N ASP A 58 21.42 13.24 15.89
CA ASP A 58 21.20 12.70 17.24
C ASP A 58 20.36 11.42 17.20
N SER A 59 19.34 11.35 16.36
CA SER A 59 18.49 10.16 16.23
C SER A 59 19.26 8.94 15.71
N VAL A 60 20.22 9.16 14.81
CA VAL A 60 21.08 8.08 14.26
C VAL A 60 22.15 7.66 15.28
N VAL A 61 22.81 8.61 15.91
CA VAL A 61 23.88 8.32 16.91
C VAL A 61 23.30 7.54 18.10
N ASN A 62 22.06 7.82 18.48
CA ASN A 62 21.37 7.18 19.60
C ASN A 62 20.69 5.85 19.25
N GLN A 63 20.93 5.27 18.07
CA GLN A 63 20.39 3.96 17.72
C GLN A 63 20.95 2.88 18.66
N THR A 64 20.07 2.00 19.17
CA THR A 64 20.45 0.89 20.05
C THR A 64 21.26 -0.18 19.32
N TYR A 65 21.05 -0.38 18.03
CA TYR A 65 21.91 -1.20 17.17
C TYR A 65 23.21 -0.47 16.83
N ARG A 66 24.35 -1.13 16.91
CA ARG A 66 25.66 -0.46 16.82
C ARG A 66 26.36 -0.61 15.46
N ASN A 67 26.01 -1.63 14.68
CA ASN A 67 26.68 -1.94 13.40
C ASN A 67 26.06 -1.17 12.25
N TRP A 68 26.23 0.15 12.25
CA TRP A 68 25.74 1.04 11.20
C TRP A 68 26.82 2.03 10.75
N GLU A 69 26.61 2.64 9.61
CA GLU A 69 27.29 3.86 9.17
C GLU A 69 26.25 4.85 8.62
N LEU A 70 26.56 6.13 8.70
CA LEU A 70 25.75 7.22 8.14
C LEU A 70 26.49 7.86 6.98
N CYS A 71 25.89 7.86 5.79
CA CYS A 71 26.42 8.44 4.56
C CYS A 71 25.65 9.73 4.21
N CYS A 72 26.16 10.88 4.64
CA CYS A 72 25.60 12.19 4.33
C CYS A 72 26.19 12.73 3.02
N VAL A 73 25.33 13.03 2.06
CA VAL A 73 25.69 13.66 0.78
C VAL A 73 25.05 15.02 0.68
N ASP A 74 25.85 16.07 0.64
CA ASP A 74 25.39 17.46 0.66
C ASP A 74 25.51 18.11 -0.73
N ALA A 75 24.36 18.36 -1.34
CA ALA A 75 24.21 19.08 -2.61
C ALA A 75 23.74 20.54 -2.44
N GLY A 76 23.52 20.98 -1.19
CA GLY A 76 23.02 22.32 -0.88
C GLY A 76 24.11 23.38 -0.86
N THR A 77 23.70 24.63 -0.68
CA THR A 77 24.56 25.82 -0.55
C THR A 77 24.42 26.51 0.79
N ALA A 78 23.50 26.02 1.65
CA ALA A 78 23.28 26.59 2.97
C ALA A 78 24.55 26.46 3.85
N PRO A 79 24.96 27.54 4.52
CA PRO A 79 26.12 27.51 5.40
C PRO A 79 25.86 26.66 6.64
N GLY A 80 26.90 26.10 7.23
CA GLY A 80 26.84 25.36 8.50
C GLY A 80 26.48 23.86 8.35
N VAL A 81 25.82 23.43 7.28
CA VAL A 81 25.41 22.03 7.07
C VAL A 81 26.62 21.10 7.04
N GLY A 82 27.58 21.41 6.17
CA GLY A 82 28.80 20.61 6.05
C GLY A 82 29.66 20.62 7.31
N GLU A 83 29.81 21.77 7.92
CA GLU A 83 30.57 21.97 9.17
C GLU A 83 29.96 21.11 10.31
N MET A 84 28.66 21.10 10.46
CA MET A 84 27.97 20.31 11.50
C MET A 84 28.20 18.82 11.30
N VAL A 85 28.02 18.29 10.09
CA VAL A 85 28.24 16.86 9.83
C VAL A 85 29.72 16.50 10.02
N GLN A 86 30.67 17.33 9.59
CA GLN A 86 32.10 17.07 9.75
C GLN A 86 32.52 17.12 11.22
N GLN A 87 31.97 18.00 12.05
CA GLN A 87 32.19 18.02 13.49
C GLN A 87 31.73 16.70 14.16
N ARG A 88 30.56 16.20 13.76
CA ARG A 88 30.06 14.89 14.25
C ARG A 88 30.94 13.74 13.76
N ALA A 89 31.37 13.75 12.50
CA ALA A 89 32.26 12.75 11.90
C ALA A 89 33.66 12.71 12.57
N ALA A 90 34.15 13.84 13.07
CA ALA A 90 35.42 13.90 13.79
C ALA A 90 35.37 13.16 15.13
N VAL A 91 34.18 12.99 15.73
CA VAL A 91 33.97 12.30 17.01
C VAL A 91 33.50 10.86 16.79
N ASP A 92 32.66 10.62 15.76
CA ASP A 92 32.15 9.28 15.43
C ASP A 92 32.52 8.90 13.99
N PRO A 93 33.49 7.98 13.80
CA PRO A 93 33.98 7.59 12.47
C PRO A 93 32.96 6.82 11.62
N ARG A 94 31.82 6.44 12.21
CA ARG A 94 30.72 5.84 11.46
C ARG A 94 29.95 6.86 10.60
N ILE A 95 30.13 8.17 10.90
CA ILE A 95 29.52 9.27 10.12
C ILE A 95 30.47 9.66 9.01
N ARG A 96 29.97 9.66 7.78
CA ARG A 96 30.75 9.97 6.58
C ARG A 96 30.06 11.10 5.82
N TYR A 97 30.84 12.04 5.32
CA TYR A 97 30.35 13.23 4.62
C TYR A 97 30.99 13.38 3.25
N ARG A 98 30.16 13.73 2.27
CA ARG A 98 30.61 14.09 0.92
C ARG A 98 29.88 15.34 0.43
N LYS A 99 30.62 16.39 0.09
CA LYS A 99 30.08 17.56 -0.60
C LYS A 99 30.01 17.27 -2.09
N LEU A 100 28.87 17.60 -2.73
CA LEU A 100 28.72 17.57 -4.17
C LEU A 100 29.00 18.95 -4.77
N GLU A 101 29.54 18.97 -5.98
CA GLU A 101 29.80 20.22 -6.74
C GLU A 101 28.50 20.84 -7.26
N LYS A 102 27.49 20.00 -7.53
CA LYS A 102 26.15 20.40 -8.02
C LYS A 102 25.06 19.51 -7.42
N ASN A 103 23.85 20.05 -7.38
CA ASN A 103 22.68 19.28 -7.07
C ASN A 103 22.28 18.40 -8.28
N GLU A 104 22.26 17.09 -8.09
CA GLU A 104 21.87 16.09 -9.09
C GLU A 104 20.41 15.60 -8.87
N LEU A 105 19.55 16.40 -8.23
CA LEU A 105 18.20 16.06 -7.80
C LEU A 105 18.20 14.94 -6.73
N ILE A 106 17.02 14.56 -6.26
CA ILE A 106 16.94 13.56 -5.19
C ILE A 106 17.58 12.23 -5.59
N PRO A 107 17.22 11.60 -6.75
CA PRO A 107 17.82 10.32 -7.12
C PRO A 107 19.34 10.37 -7.27
N GLY A 108 19.86 11.40 -7.92
CA GLY A 108 21.30 11.53 -8.12
C GLY A 108 22.06 11.70 -6.80
N ASN A 109 21.55 12.54 -5.90
CA ASN A 109 22.17 12.76 -4.60
C ASN A 109 22.10 11.48 -3.73
N THR A 110 20.94 10.79 -3.71
CA THR A 110 20.77 9.50 -3.01
C THR A 110 21.75 8.46 -3.54
N ASN A 111 21.90 8.36 -4.87
CA ASN A 111 22.84 7.43 -5.50
C ASN A 111 24.29 7.71 -5.11
N LYS A 112 24.68 8.98 -4.95
CA LYS A 112 26.01 9.34 -4.43
C LYS A 112 26.21 8.88 -2.98
N GLY A 113 25.17 8.85 -2.18
CA GLY A 113 25.19 8.27 -0.85
C GLY A 113 25.30 6.73 -0.88
N ILE A 114 24.59 6.08 -1.78
CA ILE A 114 24.67 4.63 -2.00
C ILE A 114 26.08 4.22 -2.50
N GLU A 115 26.72 5.03 -3.34
CA GLU A 115 28.14 4.83 -3.75
C GLU A 115 29.11 4.88 -2.55
N MET A 116 28.83 5.70 -1.54
CA MET A 116 29.62 5.79 -0.31
C MET A 116 29.39 4.61 0.62
N ALA A 117 28.21 4.03 0.59
CA ALA A 117 27.78 3.00 1.52
C ALA A 117 28.62 1.71 1.38
N THR A 118 29.01 1.11 2.52
CA THR A 118 29.81 -0.12 2.58
C THR A 118 29.08 -1.25 3.30
N GLY A 119 27.88 -0.99 3.86
CA GLY A 119 27.08 -1.98 4.54
C GLY A 119 26.39 -2.95 3.57
N ASP A 120 25.97 -4.08 4.13
CA ASP A 120 25.24 -5.10 3.39
C ASP A 120 23.79 -4.69 3.10
N PHE A 121 23.26 -3.80 3.94
CA PHE A 121 21.92 -3.23 3.82
C PHE A 121 21.99 -1.71 3.72
N ILE A 122 21.06 -1.14 2.95
CA ILE A 122 20.87 0.30 2.76
C ILE A 122 19.55 0.68 3.39
N ALA A 123 19.54 1.75 4.19
CA ALA A 123 18.36 2.43 4.70
C ALA A 123 18.30 3.83 4.11
N LEU A 124 17.15 4.22 3.57
CA LEU A 124 16.92 5.57 3.08
C LEU A 124 16.30 6.41 4.20
N LEU A 125 16.86 7.61 4.43
CA LEU A 125 16.38 8.54 5.45
C LEU A 125 16.40 9.96 4.88
N ASP A 126 15.26 10.64 4.97
CA ASP A 126 15.13 12.03 4.54
C ASP A 126 15.82 12.99 5.52
N HIS A 127 16.30 14.11 5.01
CA HIS A 127 17.18 15.00 5.76
C HIS A 127 16.51 15.85 6.84
N ASP A 128 15.19 15.83 6.92
CA ASP A 128 14.35 16.55 7.88
C ASP A 128 13.62 15.63 8.86
N ASP A 129 13.85 14.31 8.77
CA ASP A 129 13.15 13.30 9.54
C ASP A 129 13.99 12.71 10.68
N ILE A 130 13.33 11.90 11.53
CA ILE A 130 13.92 11.35 12.75
C ILE A 130 13.68 9.85 12.82
N LEU A 131 14.68 9.07 13.22
CA LEU A 131 14.53 7.66 13.51
C LEU A 131 14.19 7.40 14.98
N HIS A 132 13.30 6.46 15.23
CA HIS A 132 13.09 5.93 16.57
C HIS A 132 14.38 5.23 17.07
N PRO A 133 14.79 5.34 18.34
CA PRO A 133 16.05 4.77 18.84
C PRO A 133 16.22 3.26 18.60
N CYS A 134 15.13 2.51 18.49
CA CYS A 134 15.14 1.06 18.26
C CYS A 134 15.02 0.68 16.78
N ALA A 135 14.95 1.60 15.83
CA ALA A 135 14.65 1.32 14.43
C ALA A 135 15.61 0.31 13.81
N LEU A 136 16.89 0.56 13.89
CA LEU A 136 17.90 -0.33 13.33
C LEU A 136 18.01 -1.67 14.07
N TRP A 137 17.70 -1.71 15.37
CA TRP A 137 17.72 -2.96 16.13
C TRP A 137 16.61 -3.93 15.67
N TYR A 138 15.38 -3.42 15.50
CA TYR A 138 14.27 -4.23 14.97
C TYR A 138 14.55 -4.68 13.54
N ALA A 139 15.10 -3.79 12.70
CA ALA A 139 15.47 -4.14 11.33
C ALA A 139 16.55 -5.22 11.29
N ALA A 140 17.65 -5.06 12.04
CA ALA A 140 18.72 -6.04 12.12
C ALA A 140 18.23 -7.40 12.64
N LYS A 141 17.32 -7.40 13.62
CA LYS A 141 16.68 -8.61 14.14
C LYS A 141 15.83 -9.30 13.07
N ALA A 142 14.98 -8.57 12.34
CA ALA A 142 14.18 -9.13 11.26
C ALA A 142 15.04 -9.73 10.15
N ILE A 143 16.15 -9.09 9.80
CA ILE A 143 17.10 -9.59 8.82
C ILE A 143 17.77 -10.87 9.32
N ALA A 144 18.27 -10.88 10.56
CA ALA A 144 18.99 -12.02 11.11
C ALA A 144 18.11 -13.24 11.37
N GLU A 145 16.91 -13.05 11.93
CA GLU A 145 16.04 -14.14 12.37
C GLU A 145 15.12 -14.65 11.27
N GLN A 146 14.68 -13.78 10.34
CA GLN A 146 13.71 -14.12 9.30
C GLN A 146 14.33 -14.21 7.90
N GLY A 147 15.59 -13.84 7.73
CA GLY A 147 16.26 -13.84 6.43
C GLY A 147 15.72 -12.80 5.46
N ALA A 148 15.21 -11.67 5.99
CA ALA A 148 14.66 -10.59 5.18
C ALA A 148 15.74 -9.98 4.27
N ASP A 149 15.41 -9.71 3.02
CA ASP A 149 16.22 -8.92 2.08
C ASP A 149 15.58 -7.56 1.75
N PHE A 150 14.30 -7.39 2.14
CA PHE A 150 13.59 -6.12 2.17
C PHE A 150 12.80 -5.99 3.47
N VAL A 151 12.93 -4.86 4.16
CA VAL A 151 12.25 -4.58 5.43
C VAL A 151 11.58 -3.20 5.34
N TYR A 152 10.37 -3.07 5.87
CA TYR A 152 9.72 -1.76 6.06
C TYR A 152 9.01 -1.70 7.41
N THR A 153 8.74 -0.48 7.89
CA THR A 153 8.14 -0.23 9.19
C THR A 153 6.90 0.65 9.07
N ASP A 154 6.12 0.73 10.13
CA ASP A 154 5.15 1.80 10.32
C ASP A 154 5.86 3.14 10.53
N GLU A 155 5.13 4.24 10.36
CA GLU A 155 5.63 5.60 10.54
C GLU A 155 4.63 6.47 11.32
N ALA A 156 5.14 7.59 11.84
CA ALA A 156 4.35 8.59 12.51
C ALA A 156 4.67 9.97 11.95
N THR A 157 3.66 10.73 11.58
CA THR A 157 3.82 12.15 11.17
C THR A 157 3.77 13.04 12.40
N PHE A 158 4.70 13.99 12.50
CA PHE A 158 4.75 14.95 13.61
C PHE A 158 4.93 16.39 13.12
N GLU A 159 4.51 17.35 13.98
CA GLU A 159 4.66 18.77 13.71
C GLU A 159 5.51 19.44 14.80
N GLY A 160 6.49 20.23 14.36
CA GLY A 160 7.42 20.92 15.24
C GLY A 160 8.32 19.96 16.01
N LYS A 161 7.91 19.45 17.17
CA LYS A 161 8.67 18.50 17.99
C LYS A 161 8.15 17.07 17.82
N VAL A 162 9.05 16.10 17.90
CA VAL A 162 8.72 14.66 17.73
C VAL A 162 7.66 14.15 18.71
N GLU A 163 7.49 14.81 19.86
CA GLU A 163 6.43 14.51 20.83
C GLU A 163 5.03 14.88 20.33
N ASN A 164 4.92 15.77 19.34
CA ASN A 164 3.66 16.20 18.76
C ASN A 164 3.32 15.39 17.51
N VAL A 165 3.09 14.08 17.67
CA VAL A 165 2.61 13.22 16.60
C VAL A 165 1.16 13.55 16.29
N VAL A 166 0.88 13.84 15.02
CA VAL A 166 -0.44 14.19 14.49
C VAL A 166 -1.12 13.02 13.77
N LEU A 167 -0.35 12.09 13.20
CA LEU A 167 -0.87 10.93 12.47
C LEU A 167 0.04 9.72 12.67
N TYR A 168 -0.56 8.53 12.79
CA TYR A 168 0.13 7.26 12.64
C TYR A 168 -0.29 6.59 11.35
N HIS A 169 0.67 6.16 10.57
CA HIS A 169 0.44 5.38 9.38
C HIS A 169 0.81 3.92 9.67
N PHE A 170 -0.22 3.12 10.00
CA PHE A 170 -0.11 1.68 10.19
C PHE A 170 -0.21 0.99 8.84
N LYS A 171 0.77 0.19 8.53
CA LYS A 171 0.89 -0.49 7.25
C LYS A 171 0.46 -1.94 7.38
N PRO A 172 -0.13 -2.53 6.35
CA PRO A 172 -0.35 -3.99 6.33
C PRO A 172 0.96 -4.74 6.11
N ASP A 173 0.97 -6.05 6.35
CA ASP A 173 1.96 -6.93 5.76
C ASP A 173 1.98 -6.75 4.24
N PHE A 174 3.09 -7.18 3.59
CA PHE A 174 3.30 -6.89 2.18
C PHE A 174 2.12 -7.31 1.30
N MET A 175 1.53 -6.33 0.63
CA MET A 175 0.42 -6.47 -0.30
C MET A 175 0.76 -5.79 -1.63
N LEU A 176 1.03 -6.59 -2.65
CA LEU A 176 1.42 -6.09 -3.97
C LEU A 176 0.36 -5.17 -4.58
N ASP A 177 -0.93 -5.50 -4.45
CA ASP A 177 -1.99 -4.67 -5.02
C ASP A 177 -2.12 -3.32 -4.30
N ASN A 178 -1.84 -3.28 -2.99
CA ASN A 178 -1.77 -2.02 -2.27
C ASN A 178 -0.56 -1.18 -2.74
N LEU A 179 0.61 -1.82 -2.94
CA LEU A 179 1.78 -1.12 -3.49
C LEU A 179 1.52 -0.61 -4.92
N ARG A 180 0.75 -1.33 -5.72
CA ARG A 180 0.32 -0.89 -7.06
C ARG A 180 -0.68 0.27 -7.03
N SER A 181 -1.29 0.53 -5.89
CA SER A 181 -2.24 1.64 -5.72
C SER A 181 -1.62 2.87 -5.07
N ASN A 182 -0.59 2.71 -4.24
CA ASN A 182 0.12 3.83 -3.61
C ASN A 182 1.45 3.36 -3.02
N ASN A 183 2.38 4.30 -2.79
CA ASN A 183 3.67 4.03 -2.16
C ASN A 183 3.53 3.93 -0.63
N TYR A 184 2.77 2.96 -0.12
CA TYR A 184 2.51 2.82 1.31
C TYR A 184 3.73 2.34 2.13
N ILE A 185 4.76 1.80 1.49
CA ILE A 185 5.94 1.22 2.14
C ILE A 185 6.87 2.30 2.72
N CYS A 186 6.97 3.45 2.06
CA CYS A 186 7.79 4.59 2.48
C CYS A 186 7.15 5.29 3.70
N HIS A 187 7.80 5.48 4.84
CA HIS A 187 9.13 5.19 5.38
C HIS A 187 9.00 4.29 6.61
N LEU A 188 9.97 3.68 7.22
CA LEU A 188 11.36 3.45 6.89
C LEU A 188 11.48 2.21 6.02
N THR A 189 12.37 2.21 5.06
CA THR A 189 12.71 1.02 4.27
C THR A 189 14.18 0.68 4.36
N LEU A 190 14.47 -0.63 4.43
CA LEU A 190 15.81 -1.17 4.33
C LEU A 190 15.81 -2.31 3.30
N PHE A 191 16.84 -2.35 2.49
CA PHE A 191 17.01 -3.41 1.49
C PHE A 191 18.47 -3.84 1.37
N SER A 192 18.68 -5.11 1.04
CA SER A 192 20.05 -5.60 0.85
C SER A 192 20.66 -5.05 -0.44
N ARG A 193 21.95 -4.74 -0.41
CA ARG A 193 22.70 -4.33 -1.60
C ARG A 193 22.56 -5.33 -2.73
N ARG A 194 22.64 -6.63 -2.39
CA ARG A 194 22.46 -7.72 -3.35
C ARG A 194 21.08 -7.67 -4.04
N LEU A 195 20.03 -7.37 -3.28
CA LEU A 195 18.68 -7.21 -3.83
C LEU A 195 18.63 -6.02 -4.80
N MET A 196 19.19 -4.89 -4.40
CA MET A 196 19.27 -3.68 -5.24
C MET A 196 19.98 -3.97 -6.56
N ASP A 197 21.15 -4.62 -6.50
CA ASP A 197 21.91 -4.97 -7.70
C ASP A 197 21.12 -5.93 -8.61
N ALA A 198 20.46 -6.93 -8.05
CA ALA A 198 19.60 -7.87 -8.78
C ALA A 198 18.37 -7.19 -9.41
N ALA A 199 17.85 -6.14 -8.78
CA ALA A 199 16.74 -5.33 -9.27
C ALA A 199 17.14 -4.28 -10.32
N GLY A 200 18.40 -4.28 -10.77
CA GLY A 200 18.90 -3.39 -11.81
C GLY A 200 19.44 -2.04 -11.29
N GLY A 201 19.91 -2.02 -10.05
CA GLY A 201 20.63 -0.90 -9.46
C GLY A 201 19.77 0.09 -8.67
N PRO A 202 20.36 1.23 -8.26
CA PRO A 202 19.76 2.20 -7.36
C PRO A 202 18.64 3.04 -8.04
N GLU A 203 18.34 4.21 -7.50
CA GLU A 203 17.27 5.09 -8.00
C GLU A 203 17.56 5.60 -9.42
N ARG A 204 16.53 5.76 -10.22
CA ARG A 204 16.60 6.19 -11.62
C ARG A 204 16.13 7.63 -11.77
N MET A 205 16.90 8.41 -12.50
CA MET A 205 16.69 9.86 -12.67
C MET A 205 15.38 10.21 -13.37
N GLU A 206 14.91 9.36 -14.28
CA GLU A 206 13.67 9.55 -15.02
C GLU A 206 12.41 9.52 -14.15
N TYR A 207 12.51 9.00 -12.92
CA TYR A 207 11.40 8.93 -11.95
C TYR A 207 11.57 9.94 -10.80
N ASN A 208 12.33 11.00 -10.99
CA ASN A 208 12.51 12.04 -9.96
C ASN A 208 11.15 12.53 -9.44
N GLY A 209 10.97 12.50 -8.11
CA GLY A 209 9.72 12.80 -7.40
C GLY A 209 8.86 11.56 -7.04
N SER A 210 9.16 10.39 -7.63
CA SER A 210 8.64 9.07 -7.27
C SER A 210 9.73 8.00 -7.46
N GLN A 211 10.99 8.38 -7.30
CA GLN A 211 12.18 7.53 -7.49
C GLN A 211 12.23 6.37 -6.50
N ASP A 212 11.84 6.62 -5.26
CA ASP A 212 11.72 5.63 -4.19
C ASP A 212 10.61 4.61 -4.50
N TYR A 213 9.48 5.09 -5.00
CA TYR A 213 8.36 4.22 -5.41
C TYR A 213 8.78 3.28 -6.55
N GLU A 214 9.44 3.81 -7.57
CA GLU A 214 9.97 2.98 -8.68
C GLU A 214 10.99 1.97 -8.19
N LEU A 215 11.90 2.39 -7.29
CA LEU A 215 12.87 1.51 -6.68
C LEU A 215 12.17 0.38 -5.88
N PHE A 216 11.18 0.71 -5.05
CA PHE A 216 10.47 -0.29 -4.25
C PHE A 216 9.68 -1.28 -5.10
N LEU A 217 9.05 -0.82 -6.20
CA LEU A 217 8.42 -1.72 -7.17
C LEU A 217 9.44 -2.72 -7.73
N ARG A 218 10.63 -2.27 -8.18
CA ARG A 218 11.69 -3.16 -8.67
C ARG A 218 12.21 -4.12 -7.61
N LEU A 219 12.47 -3.61 -6.41
CA LEU A 219 12.95 -4.43 -5.30
C LEU A 219 11.96 -5.53 -4.94
N THR A 220 10.67 -5.19 -4.87
CA THR A 220 9.61 -6.17 -4.50
C THR A 220 9.35 -7.21 -5.59
N GLU A 221 9.68 -6.92 -6.87
CA GLU A 221 9.64 -7.89 -7.97
C GLU A 221 10.63 -9.05 -7.79
N THR A 222 11.75 -8.80 -7.10
CA THR A 222 12.88 -9.74 -7.00
C THR A 222 13.21 -10.16 -5.56
N ALA A 223 12.61 -9.52 -4.56
CA ALA A 223 12.81 -9.83 -3.16
C ALA A 223 12.41 -11.27 -2.83
N ARG A 224 13.26 -11.96 -2.06
CA ARG A 224 12.98 -13.32 -1.59
C ARG A 224 12.17 -13.32 -0.31
N LYS A 225 12.39 -12.33 0.56
CA LYS A 225 11.69 -12.20 1.83
C LYS A 225 11.49 -10.73 2.19
N ILE A 226 10.26 -10.29 2.06
CA ILE A 226 9.81 -8.97 2.52
C ILE A 226 9.26 -9.12 3.94
N VAL A 227 9.69 -8.27 4.86
CA VAL A 227 9.23 -8.28 6.25
C VAL A 227 8.71 -6.90 6.64
N HIS A 228 7.49 -6.85 7.11
CA HIS A 228 6.91 -5.70 7.79
C HIS A 228 7.22 -5.76 9.29
N ILE A 229 7.67 -4.66 9.85
CA ILE A 229 7.82 -4.47 11.29
C ILE A 229 6.70 -3.56 11.77
N PRO A 230 5.68 -4.07 12.49
CA PRO A 230 4.48 -3.31 12.85
C PRO A 230 4.74 -2.37 14.05
N HIS A 231 5.74 -1.52 13.90
CA HIS A 231 6.13 -0.49 14.88
C HIS A 231 6.41 0.81 14.14
N ALA A 232 5.94 1.96 14.69
CA ALA A 232 6.27 3.28 14.17
C ALA A 232 7.72 3.62 14.53
N LEU A 233 8.64 3.28 13.64
CA LEU A 233 10.08 3.44 13.84
C LEU A 233 10.68 4.60 13.05
N TYR A 234 9.85 5.32 12.31
CA TYR A 234 10.18 6.50 11.52
C TYR A 234 9.25 7.65 11.89
N TYR A 235 9.80 8.81 12.12
CA TYR A 235 9.05 10.03 12.40
C TYR A 235 9.21 10.98 11.22
N TRP A 236 8.13 11.12 10.46
CA TRP A 236 8.04 11.97 9.29
C TRP A 236 7.64 13.39 9.70
N ARG A 237 8.49 14.37 9.41
CA ARG A 237 8.23 15.77 9.77
C ARG A 237 7.27 16.41 8.78
N SER A 238 6.14 16.89 9.27
CA SER A 238 5.25 17.78 8.52
C SER A 238 5.75 19.22 8.62
N SER A 239 6.18 19.77 7.50
CA SER A 239 6.60 21.18 7.40
C SER A 239 5.90 21.86 6.23
N PRO A 240 5.66 23.19 6.26
CA PRO A 240 5.13 23.92 5.12
C PRO A 240 6.03 23.74 3.88
N GLY A 241 5.45 23.22 2.78
CA GLY A 241 6.18 22.93 1.53
C GLY A 241 6.80 21.52 1.43
N SER A 242 6.67 20.68 2.47
CA SER A 242 7.00 19.25 2.37
C SER A 242 6.01 18.51 1.46
N THR A 243 6.41 17.37 0.93
CA THR A 243 5.51 16.50 0.14
C THR A 243 4.35 15.98 0.99
N ALA A 244 4.54 15.90 2.31
CA ALA A 244 3.49 15.57 3.27
C ALA A 244 2.36 16.60 3.34
N SER A 245 2.62 17.88 3.03
CA SER A 245 1.64 18.95 3.15
C SER A 245 0.82 19.18 1.87
N ASP A 246 1.37 18.96 0.67
CA ASP A 246 0.65 19.13 -0.59
C ASP A 246 1.33 18.41 -1.79
N ILE A 247 0.95 17.16 -2.03
CA ILE A 247 1.38 16.41 -3.23
C ILE A 247 0.76 17.00 -4.50
N SER A 248 -0.43 17.63 -4.41
CA SER A 248 -1.15 18.12 -5.60
C SER A 248 -0.43 19.26 -6.31
N ALA A 249 0.41 20.02 -5.59
CA ALA A 249 1.23 21.08 -6.15
C ALA A 249 2.42 20.56 -6.99
N LYS A 250 2.73 19.25 -6.92
CA LYS A 250 3.88 18.62 -7.59
C LYS A 250 3.42 17.61 -8.65
N THR A 251 2.78 18.07 -9.72
CA THR A 251 2.24 17.20 -10.78
C THR A 251 3.28 16.25 -11.37
N TYR A 252 4.55 16.67 -11.45
CA TYR A 252 5.63 15.82 -11.96
C TYR A 252 5.84 14.54 -11.12
N CYS A 253 5.56 14.57 -9.80
CA CYS A 253 5.62 13.37 -8.95
C CYS A 253 4.53 12.36 -9.35
N ILE A 254 3.34 12.86 -9.69
CA ILE A 254 2.21 12.03 -10.13
C ILE A 254 2.55 11.34 -11.45
N ASP A 255 3.05 12.10 -12.43
CA ASP A 255 3.44 11.57 -13.74
C ASP A 255 4.58 10.53 -13.61
N ALA A 256 5.56 10.78 -12.74
CA ALA A 256 6.64 9.85 -12.44
C ALA A 256 6.10 8.56 -11.78
N GLY A 257 5.12 8.65 -10.88
CA GLY A 257 4.47 7.51 -10.25
C GLY A 257 3.69 6.65 -11.26
N ILE A 258 2.94 7.28 -12.16
CA ILE A 258 2.24 6.58 -13.27
C ILE A 258 3.27 5.88 -14.17
N ALA A 259 4.36 6.55 -14.52
CA ALA A 259 5.42 5.97 -15.34
C ALA A 259 6.10 4.78 -14.63
N ALA A 260 6.34 4.87 -13.33
CA ALA A 260 6.90 3.81 -12.50
C ALA A 260 6.00 2.56 -12.51
N LEU A 261 4.69 2.74 -12.34
CA LEU A 261 3.71 1.66 -12.40
C LEU A 261 3.62 1.01 -13.79
N LYS A 262 3.55 1.79 -14.85
CA LYS A 262 3.55 1.27 -16.23
C LYS A 262 4.82 0.46 -16.52
N ALA A 263 5.97 0.94 -16.07
CA ALA A 263 7.24 0.20 -16.19
C ALA A 263 7.25 -1.09 -15.35
N HIS A 264 6.68 -1.05 -14.13
CA HIS A 264 6.49 -2.24 -13.29
C HIS A 264 5.64 -3.31 -13.99
N TYR A 265 4.49 -2.93 -14.51
CA TYR A 265 3.61 -3.86 -15.23
C TYR A 265 4.29 -4.48 -16.46
N ALA A 266 5.02 -3.66 -17.23
CA ALA A 266 5.79 -4.15 -18.38
C ALA A 266 6.86 -5.18 -17.96
N ARG A 267 7.60 -4.93 -16.87
CA ARG A 267 8.60 -5.89 -16.34
C ARG A 267 7.97 -7.19 -15.84
N CYS A 268 6.78 -7.08 -15.22
CA CYS A 268 6.04 -8.26 -14.72
C CYS A 268 5.26 -9.02 -15.81
N GLY A 269 5.21 -8.52 -17.04
CA GLY A 269 4.40 -9.11 -18.12
C GLY A 269 2.90 -9.04 -17.86
N VAL A 270 2.44 -8.00 -17.13
CA VAL A 270 1.03 -7.76 -16.82
C VAL A 270 0.46 -6.76 -17.82
N ALA A 271 -0.57 -7.17 -18.56
CA ALA A 271 -1.25 -6.28 -19.49
C ALA A 271 -2.17 -5.30 -18.72
N VAL A 272 -2.04 -4.02 -19.05
CA VAL A 272 -2.87 -2.94 -18.51
C VAL A 272 -3.30 -1.99 -19.62
N ASP A 273 -4.56 -1.57 -19.59
CA ASP A 273 -5.10 -0.62 -20.55
C ASP A 273 -4.75 0.81 -20.15
N ASP A 274 -4.79 1.13 -18.85
CA ASP A 274 -4.35 2.42 -18.32
C ASP A 274 -3.89 2.35 -16.87
N VAL A 275 -3.15 3.40 -16.47
CA VAL A 275 -2.80 3.72 -15.09
C VAL A 275 -3.06 5.20 -14.91
N SER A 276 -3.93 5.57 -13.99
CA SER A 276 -4.36 6.94 -13.75
C SER A 276 -4.37 7.31 -12.27
N LEU A 277 -4.37 8.61 -11.97
CA LEU A 277 -4.57 9.11 -10.62
C LEU A 277 -6.06 8.99 -10.24
N ILE A 278 -6.35 8.53 -9.03
CA ILE A 278 -7.71 8.58 -8.50
C ILE A 278 -8.08 10.04 -8.20
N PRO A 279 -9.15 10.59 -8.78
CA PRO A 279 -9.53 11.99 -8.60
C PRO A 279 -9.70 12.36 -7.11
N GLY A 280 -9.08 13.44 -6.68
CA GLY A 280 -9.18 13.95 -5.31
C GLY A 280 -8.30 13.22 -4.27
N THR A 281 -7.52 12.22 -4.68
CA THR A 281 -6.63 11.45 -3.80
C THR A 281 -5.19 11.44 -4.34
N PRO A 282 -4.42 12.52 -4.15
CA PRO A 282 -3.05 12.58 -4.63
C PRO A 282 -2.20 11.42 -4.11
N GLY A 283 -1.41 10.79 -5.00
CA GLY A 283 -0.57 9.64 -4.65
C GLY A 283 -1.28 8.29 -4.66
N TYR A 284 -2.59 8.26 -4.96
CA TYR A 284 -3.33 7.00 -5.15
C TYR A 284 -3.65 6.78 -6.62
N TYR A 285 -3.32 5.61 -7.13
CA TYR A 285 -3.42 5.23 -8.53
C TYR A 285 -4.44 4.14 -8.74
N LYS A 286 -5.20 4.26 -9.83
CA LYS A 286 -6.07 3.22 -10.38
C LYS A 286 -5.35 2.55 -11.54
N THR A 287 -5.42 1.23 -11.60
CA THR A 287 -4.96 0.44 -12.74
C THR A 287 -6.15 -0.23 -13.39
N ASP A 288 -6.34 0.02 -14.67
CA ASP A 288 -7.28 -0.70 -15.52
C ASP A 288 -6.53 -1.86 -16.17
N TYR A 289 -6.71 -3.08 -15.61
CA TYR A 289 -6.10 -4.28 -16.17
C TYR A 289 -6.83 -4.73 -17.41
N THR A 290 -6.09 -5.07 -18.47
CA THR A 290 -6.67 -5.66 -19.68
C THR A 290 -7.43 -6.94 -19.34
N ILE A 291 -8.65 -7.06 -19.81
CA ILE A 291 -9.44 -8.29 -19.63
C ILE A 291 -9.11 -9.25 -20.79
N ASP A 292 -8.19 -10.18 -20.53
CA ASP A 292 -7.77 -11.19 -21.50
C ASP A 292 -8.72 -12.39 -21.56
N HIS A 293 -9.49 -12.63 -20.48
CA HIS A 293 -10.44 -13.74 -20.34
C HIS A 293 -11.83 -13.22 -19.97
N PRO A 294 -12.59 -12.68 -20.95
CA PRO A 294 -13.94 -12.16 -20.71
C PRO A 294 -14.94 -13.32 -20.59
N GLY A 295 -14.82 -14.12 -19.52
CA GLY A 295 -15.76 -15.21 -19.23
C GLY A 295 -17.13 -14.71 -18.83
N ARG A 296 -18.18 -15.53 -19.07
CA ARG A 296 -19.54 -15.20 -18.62
C ARG A 296 -19.62 -15.01 -17.11
N VAL A 297 -20.37 -13.99 -16.66
CA VAL A 297 -20.68 -13.75 -15.26
C VAL A 297 -22.09 -14.25 -14.92
N SER A 298 -22.22 -15.18 -13.97
CA SER A 298 -23.53 -15.58 -13.43
C SER A 298 -23.81 -14.79 -12.15
N ILE A 299 -24.82 -13.93 -12.19
CA ILE A 299 -25.24 -13.09 -11.08
C ILE A 299 -26.32 -13.85 -10.30
N LEU A 300 -26.00 -14.27 -9.08
CA LEU A 300 -26.89 -15.02 -8.18
C LEU A 300 -27.58 -14.04 -7.25
N ILE A 301 -28.91 -13.97 -7.30
CA ILE A 301 -29.73 -13.03 -6.52
C ILE A 301 -30.76 -13.82 -5.70
N PRO A 302 -30.48 -14.13 -4.41
CA PRO A 302 -31.50 -14.65 -3.51
C PRO A 302 -32.59 -13.62 -3.27
N THR A 303 -33.85 -14.02 -3.41
CA THR A 303 -34.99 -13.09 -3.28
C THR A 303 -36.18 -13.76 -2.60
N CYS A 304 -36.96 -13.00 -1.84
CA CYS A 304 -38.18 -13.41 -1.19
C CYS A 304 -39.13 -12.20 -1.15
N ASP A 305 -40.20 -12.22 -1.91
CA ASP A 305 -41.09 -11.04 -2.04
C ASP A 305 -40.31 -9.74 -2.33
N HIS A 306 -40.61 -8.59 -1.73
CA HIS A 306 -39.90 -7.31 -1.94
C HIS A 306 -39.68 -6.94 -3.42
N ILE A 307 -40.72 -7.11 -4.20
CA ILE A 307 -40.63 -7.07 -5.67
C ILE A 307 -40.13 -5.72 -6.22
N ARG A 308 -40.41 -4.60 -5.55
CA ARG A 308 -39.95 -3.28 -5.99
C ARG A 308 -38.41 -3.16 -5.96
N ASP A 309 -37.80 -3.67 -4.90
CA ASP A 309 -36.34 -3.65 -4.75
C ASP A 309 -35.71 -4.55 -5.82
N LEU A 310 -36.27 -5.75 -6.01
CA LEU A 310 -35.82 -6.67 -7.04
C LEU A 310 -35.96 -6.09 -8.46
N GLU A 311 -37.09 -5.44 -8.79
CA GLU A 311 -37.29 -4.77 -10.07
C GLU A 311 -36.22 -3.70 -10.31
N THR A 312 -35.98 -2.82 -9.33
CA THR A 312 -34.93 -1.81 -9.41
C THR A 312 -33.55 -2.44 -9.62
N CYS A 313 -33.25 -3.51 -8.91
CA CYS A 313 -31.97 -4.23 -9.05
C CYS A 313 -31.80 -4.77 -10.47
N VAL A 314 -32.77 -5.58 -10.95
CA VAL A 314 -32.69 -6.26 -12.26
C VAL A 314 -32.70 -5.24 -13.40
N GLU A 315 -33.60 -4.25 -13.36
CA GLU A 315 -33.70 -3.19 -14.38
C GLU A 315 -32.39 -2.38 -14.46
N SER A 316 -31.77 -2.03 -13.31
CA SER A 316 -30.51 -1.31 -13.29
C SER A 316 -29.34 -2.12 -13.87
N ILE A 317 -29.32 -3.45 -13.65
CA ILE A 317 -28.32 -4.33 -14.25
C ILE A 317 -28.43 -4.29 -15.78
N TYR A 318 -29.63 -4.52 -16.34
CA TYR A 318 -29.79 -4.53 -17.79
C TYR A 318 -29.61 -3.16 -18.44
N ALA A 319 -30.06 -2.10 -17.75
CA ALA A 319 -29.99 -0.75 -18.29
C ALA A 319 -28.60 -0.14 -18.31
N ARG A 320 -27.73 -0.53 -17.37
CA ARG A 320 -26.46 0.17 -17.15
C ARG A 320 -25.23 -0.67 -17.42
N THR A 321 -25.27 -2.00 -17.29
CA THR A 321 -24.09 -2.86 -17.43
C THR A 321 -23.55 -2.85 -18.85
N THR A 322 -22.26 -2.54 -18.98
CA THR A 322 -21.54 -2.54 -20.28
C THR A 322 -20.88 -3.88 -20.58
N TYR A 323 -20.66 -4.73 -19.58
CA TYR A 323 -20.10 -6.07 -19.77
C TYR A 323 -21.03 -6.94 -20.61
N PRO A 324 -20.55 -7.52 -21.74
CA PRO A 324 -21.44 -8.09 -22.74
C PRO A 324 -22.02 -9.47 -22.42
N ASP A 325 -21.36 -10.26 -21.59
CA ASP A 325 -21.73 -11.67 -21.35
C ASP A 325 -22.02 -11.95 -19.86
N PHE A 326 -23.29 -11.80 -19.49
CA PHE A 326 -23.75 -12.15 -18.16
C PHE A 326 -25.12 -12.84 -18.18
N GLU A 327 -25.45 -13.54 -17.11
CA GLU A 327 -26.80 -14.05 -16.84
C GLU A 327 -27.20 -13.74 -15.40
N ILE A 328 -28.50 -13.67 -15.15
CA ILE A 328 -29.08 -13.47 -13.82
C ILE A 328 -29.81 -14.74 -13.42
N ILE A 329 -29.53 -15.22 -12.22
CA ILE A 329 -30.24 -16.36 -11.61
C ILE A 329 -30.93 -15.84 -10.36
N LEU A 330 -32.25 -15.64 -10.45
CA LEU A 330 -33.08 -15.30 -9.32
C LEU A 330 -33.38 -16.58 -8.52
N ILE A 331 -32.97 -16.58 -7.26
CA ILE A 331 -33.15 -17.72 -6.37
C ILE A 331 -34.35 -17.44 -5.47
N GLU A 332 -35.52 -17.90 -5.90
CA GLU A 332 -36.77 -17.71 -5.19
C GLU A 332 -36.76 -18.48 -3.87
N ASN A 333 -37.01 -17.79 -2.76
CA ASN A 333 -36.96 -18.32 -1.40
C ASN A 333 -38.27 -18.12 -0.65
N ASN A 334 -39.25 -19.01 -0.91
CA ASN A 334 -40.51 -19.08 -0.17
C ASN A 334 -41.36 -17.78 -0.22
N SER A 335 -41.39 -17.09 -1.35
CA SER A 335 -42.29 -15.96 -1.57
C SER A 335 -43.76 -16.34 -1.48
N LYS A 336 -44.59 -15.40 -1.08
CA LYS A 336 -46.03 -15.64 -0.87
C LYS A 336 -46.91 -14.70 -1.68
N ALA A 337 -46.39 -13.56 -2.06
CA ALA A 337 -47.14 -12.55 -2.76
C ALA A 337 -47.34 -12.93 -4.25
N PRO A 338 -48.59 -13.01 -4.76
CA PRO A 338 -48.84 -13.37 -6.15
C PRO A 338 -48.22 -12.41 -7.17
N GLU A 339 -48.03 -11.16 -6.79
CA GLU A 339 -47.34 -10.15 -7.62
C GLU A 339 -45.86 -10.50 -7.85
N THR A 340 -45.22 -11.14 -6.91
CA THR A 340 -43.82 -11.60 -7.04
C THR A 340 -43.70 -12.62 -8.17
N PHE A 341 -44.54 -13.62 -8.22
CA PHE A 341 -44.51 -14.64 -9.27
C PHE A 341 -44.87 -14.06 -10.64
N ARG A 342 -45.82 -13.12 -10.73
CA ARG A 342 -46.11 -12.41 -11.97
C ARG A 342 -44.92 -11.58 -12.47
N ALA A 343 -44.18 -10.98 -11.57
CA ALA A 343 -42.96 -10.25 -11.93
C ALA A 343 -41.86 -11.18 -12.42
N TYR A 344 -41.69 -12.34 -11.79
CA TYR A 344 -40.73 -13.36 -12.29
C TYR A 344 -41.07 -13.80 -13.71
N GLU A 345 -42.34 -14.13 -14.00
CA GLU A 345 -42.78 -14.50 -15.34
C GLU A 345 -42.52 -13.37 -16.38
N ARG A 346 -42.77 -12.12 -15.98
CA ARG A 346 -42.51 -10.97 -16.85
C ARG A 346 -41.02 -10.83 -17.15
N MET A 347 -40.16 -10.82 -16.12
CA MET A 347 -38.72 -10.68 -16.28
C MET A 347 -38.11 -11.81 -17.12
N GLN A 348 -38.54 -13.05 -16.93
CA GLN A 348 -38.10 -14.19 -17.76
C GLN A 348 -38.54 -14.05 -19.23
N LYS A 349 -39.73 -13.48 -19.46
CA LYS A 349 -40.22 -13.23 -20.81
C LYS A 349 -39.50 -12.09 -21.52
N GLU A 350 -39.10 -11.08 -20.76
CA GLU A 350 -38.32 -9.93 -21.26
C GLU A 350 -36.85 -10.34 -21.55
N HIS A 351 -36.31 -11.27 -20.78
CA HIS A 351 -34.90 -11.69 -20.86
C HIS A 351 -34.74 -13.22 -20.92
N PRO A 352 -35.30 -13.91 -21.94
CA PRO A 352 -35.44 -15.37 -21.96
C PRO A 352 -34.10 -16.12 -21.98
N ASP A 353 -33.05 -15.51 -22.54
CA ASP A 353 -31.74 -16.15 -22.70
C ASP A 353 -30.77 -15.85 -21.55
N THR A 354 -31.07 -14.84 -20.74
CA THR A 354 -30.12 -14.32 -19.75
C THR A 354 -30.69 -14.21 -18.33
N LEU A 355 -32.00 -14.50 -18.11
CA LEU A 355 -32.61 -14.50 -16.80
C LEU A 355 -33.35 -15.84 -16.53
N LYS A 356 -32.99 -16.49 -15.43
CA LYS A 356 -33.67 -17.71 -14.94
C LYS A 356 -34.17 -17.47 -13.53
N VAL A 357 -35.33 -18.07 -13.21
CA VAL A 357 -35.84 -18.16 -11.85
C VAL A 357 -35.76 -19.62 -11.42
N VAL A 358 -35.14 -19.86 -10.27
CA VAL A 358 -35.03 -21.20 -9.68
C VAL A 358 -35.60 -21.18 -8.26
N THR A 359 -36.45 -22.14 -7.93
CA THR A 359 -37.13 -22.20 -6.62
C THR A 359 -36.36 -23.11 -5.66
N TRP A 360 -35.93 -22.53 -4.52
CA TRP A 360 -35.34 -23.30 -3.44
C TRP A 360 -36.38 -23.92 -2.51
N GLU A 361 -36.35 -25.23 -2.37
CA GLU A 361 -37.35 -25.97 -1.61
C GLU A 361 -37.05 -26.03 -0.07
N GLY A 362 -35.94 -25.44 0.36
CA GLY A 362 -35.57 -25.39 1.77
C GLY A 362 -36.48 -24.46 2.59
N LYS A 363 -36.35 -24.48 3.90
CA LYS A 363 -37.15 -23.65 4.80
C LYS A 363 -36.32 -22.53 5.44
N GLY A 364 -36.91 -21.34 5.51
CA GLY A 364 -36.33 -20.17 6.14
C GLY A 364 -35.24 -19.51 5.28
N PHE A 365 -34.44 -18.67 5.89
CA PHE A 365 -33.36 -17.94 5.19
C PHE A 365 -31.99 -18.51 5.56
N ASN A 366 -31.29 -19.00 4.58
CA ASN A 366 -29.87 -19.37 4.70
C ASN A 366 -29.14 -18.94 3.45
N TYR A 367 -28.43 -17.82 3.55
CA TYR A 367 -27.75 -17.17 2.42
C TYR A 367 -26.76 -18.11 1.70
N SER A 368 -25.96 -18.86 2.46
CA SER A 368 -24.99 -19.80 1.87
C SER A 368 -25.69 -20.96 1.13
N ALA A 369 -26.75 -21.52 1.72
CA ALA A 369 -27.47 -22.60 1.08
C ALA A 369 -28.22 -22.17 -0.19
N LEU A 370 -28.78 -20.95 -0.19
CA LEU A 370 -29.41 -20.35 -1.37
C LEU A 370 -28.39 -20.16 -2.50
N ASN A 371 -27.25 -19.53 -2.24
CA ASN A 371 -26.23 -19.33 -3.26
C ASN A 371 -25.63 -20.64 -3.77
N ASN A 372 -25.35 -21.61 -2.91
CA ASN A 372 -24.90 -22.97 -3.30
C ASN A 372 -25.97 -23.72 -4.12
N PHE A 373 -27.24 -23.42 -3.94
CA PHE A 373 -28.30 -23.96 -4.77
C PHE A 373 -28.31 -23.26 -6.14
N GLY A 374 -28.26 -21.94 -6.16
CA GLY A 374 -28.27 -21.13 -7.39
C GLY A 374 -27.07 -21.41 -8.31
N GLU A 375 -25.90 -21.65 -7.71
CA GLU A 375 -24.65 -22.00 -8.42
C GLU A 375 -24.84 -23.20 -9.37
N LYS A 376 -25.67 -24.18 -9.00
CA LYS A 376 -25.93 -25.36 -9.85
C LYS A 376 -26.59 -25.05 -11.18
N PHE A 377 -27.17 -23.88 -11.33
CA PHE A 377 -27.82 -23.38 -12.53
C PHE A 377 -26.99 -22.36 -13.31
N ALA A 378 -25.86 -21.94 -12.72
CA ALA A 378 -24.93 -21.03 -13.32
C ALA A 378 -24.17 -21.69 -14.48
N THR A 379 -23.98 -20.93 -15.55
CA THR A 379 -23.18 -21.34 -16.71
C THR A 379 -21.90 -20.52 -16.88
N GLY A 380 -21.78 -19.44 -16.07
CA GLY A 380 -20.64 -18.52 -16.13
C GLY A 380 -19.39 -19.07 -15.43
N GLU A 381 -18.25 -18.62 -15.90
CA GLU A 381 -16.95 -18.86 -15.27
C GLU A 381 -16.83 -18.09 -13.94
N TYR A 382 -17.44 -16.89 -13.88
CA TYR A 382 -17.43 -16.04 -12.71
C TYR A 382 -18.78 -16.08 -12.03
N LEU A 383 -18.80 -16.25 -10.70
CA LEU A 383 -20.00 -16.20 -9.88
C LEU A 383 -20.03 -14.88 -9.11
N LEU A 384 -21.09 -14.10 -9.28
CA LEU A 384 -21.30 -12.87 -8.54
C LEU A 384 -22.51 -13.06 -7.59
N LEU A 385 -22.27 -12.92 -6.29
CA LEU A 385 -23.29 -12.97 -5.27
C LEU A 385 -23.81 -11.55 -5.02
N LEU A 386 -25.10 -11.31 -5.32
CA LEU A 386 -25.67 -9.97 -5.25
C LEU A 386 -26.96 -9.98 -4.41
N ASN A 387 -27.16 -8.97 -3.57
CA ASN A 387 -28.42 -8.79 -2.87
C ASN A 387 -29.48 -8.20 -3.82
N ASN A 388 -30.76 -8.53 -3.55
CA ASN A 388 -31.88 -8.07 -4.35
C ASN A 388 -32.27 -6.59 -4.13
N ASP A 389 -31.69 -5.91 -3.17
CA ASP A 389 -31.91 -4.51 -2.78
C ASP A 389 -30.79 -3.56 -3.22
N THR A 390 -30.03 -3.96 -4.24
CA THR A 390 -28.95 -3.16 -4.81
C THR A 390 -29.36 -2.48 -6.10
N GLU A 391 -28.70 -1.35 -6.44
CA GLU A 391 -28.85 -0.67 -7.71
C GLU A 391 -27.49 -0.42 -8.34
N VAL A 392 -27.32 -0.77 -9.62
CA VAL A 392 -26.08 -0.50 -10.37
C VAL A 392 -25.97 1.00 -10.65
N ILE A 393 -24.85 1.61 -10.26
CA ILE A 393 -24.55 3.02 -10.49
C ILE A 393 -23.54 3.18 -11.63
N THR A 394 -22.42 2.45 -11.55
CA THR A 394 -21.32 2.53 -12.51
C THR A 394 -21.50 1.50 -13.61
N ALA A 395 -21.49 1.93 -14.87
CA ALA A 395 -21.73 1.06 -16.02
C ALA A 395 -20.71 -0.09 -16.15
N ALA A 396 -19.43 0.20 -15.90
CA ALA A 396 -18.33 -0.77 -16.01
C ALA A 396 -18.10 -1.58 -14.72
N TRP A 397 -19.09 -1.74 -13.86
CA TRP A 397 -18.92 -2.41 -12.56
C TRP A 397 -18.50 -3.89 -12.64
N LEU A 398 -18.96 -4.62 -13.67
CA LEU A 398 -18.55 -6.00 -13.90
C LEU A 398 -17.12 -6.07 -14.45
N GLU A 399 -16.76 -5.18 -15.36
CA GLU A 399 -15.41 -5.04 -15.87
C GLU A 399 -14.42 -4.78 -14.73
N GLU A 400 -14.76 -3.87 -13.81
CA GLU A 400 -13.96 -3.58 -12.62
C GLU A 400 -13.75 -4.81 -11.72
N MET A 401 -14.70 -5.71 -11.65
CA MET A 401 -14.58 -6.95 -10.87
C MET A 401 -13.85 -8.04 -11.64
N VAL A 402 -14.16 -8.22 -12.93
CA VAL A 402 -13.58 -9.28 -13.77
C VAL A 402 -12.11 -9.04 -14.02
N MET A 403 -11.65 -7.79 -14.21
CA MET A 403 -10.23 -7.48 -14.43
C MET A 403 -9.33 -7.94 -13.26
N TYR A 404 -9.88 -8.05 -12.05
CA TYR A 404 -9.19 -8.66 -10.91
C TYR A 404 -9.44 -10.17 -10.82
N ALA A 405 -10.70 -10.61 -10.98
CA ALA A 405 -11.10 -12.01 -10.78
C ALA A 405 -10.41 -12.97 -11.78
N GLN A 406 -10.12 -12.53 -13.01
CA GLN A 406 -9.39 -13.32 -14.02
C GLN A 406 -7.95 -13.67 -13.62
N GLN A 407 -7.38 -12.95 -12.62
CA GLN A 407 -5.99 -13.17 -12.21
C GLN A 407 -5.87 -14.46 -11.39
N LYS A 408 -5.02 -15.39 -11.79
CA LYS A 408 -4.86 -16.72 -11.15
C LYS A 408 -4.64 -16.70 -9.63
N ARG A 409 -4.10 -15.61 -9.10
CA ARG A 409 -3.83 -15.41 -7.67
C ARG A 409 -5.03 -14.89 -6.89
N VAL A 410 -6.09 -14.46 -7.59
CA VAL A 410 -7.29 -13.85 -6.99
C VAL A 410 -8.39 -14.90 -6.94
N GLY A 411 -8.82 -15.28 -5.75
CA GLY A 411 -9.91 -16.23 -5.55
C GLY A 411 -11.27 -15.57 -5.32
N CYS A 412 -11.27 -14.29 -4.92
CA CYS A 412 -12.50 -13.54 -4.67
C CYS A 412 -12.24 -12.04 -4.80
N VAL A 413 -13.20 -11.31 -5.36
CA VAL A 413 -13.23 -9.85 -5.43
C VAL A 413 -14.48 -9.36 -4.72
N CYS A 414 -14.35 -8.39 -3.84
CA CYS A 414 -15.48 -7.80 -3.13
C CYS A 414 -15.41 -6.28 -3.22
N LEU A 415 -16.57 -5.64 -3.39
CA LEU A 415 -16.67 -4.19 -3.32
C LEU A 415 -16.37 -3.71 -1.89
N LEU A 416 -15.72 -2.55 -1.77
CA LEU A 416 -15.49 -1.92 -0.48
C LEU A 416 -16.85 -1.50 0.11
N TYR A 417 -17.20 -2.07 1.25
CA TYR A 417 -18.40 -1.71 1.98
C TYR A 417 -18.06 -0.63 3.02
N THR A 418 -18.51 0.58 2.78
CA THR A 418 -18.42 1.66 3.76
C THR A 418 -19.78 1.82 4.44
N SER A 419 -19.89 1.39 5.70
CA SER A 419 -21.05 1.73 6.50
C SER A 419 -20.93 3.19 6.94
N PRO A 420 -21.91 4.06 6.69
CA PRO A 420 -21.97 5.36 7.32
C PRO A 420 -22.27 5.16 8.81
N SER A 421 -21.24 5.08 9.61
CA SER A 421 -21.36 5.04 11.08
C SER A 421 -21.08 6.41 11.66
#